data_17710cb67ee3bad9544d11efa27a399e
#
_entry.id   17710cb67ee3bad9544d11efa27a399e
#
_cell.length_a   1.000
_cell.length_b   1.000
_cell.length_c   1.000
_cell.angle_alpha   90.00
_cell.angle_beta   90.00
_cell.angle_gamma   90.00
#
_symmetry.space_group_name_H-M   'P 1'
#
loop_
_entity.id
_entity.type
_entity.pdbx_description
1 polymer ?
#
loop_
_entity_poly.entity_id
_entity_poly.type
_entity_poly.pdbx_seq_one_letter_code
_entity_poly.pdbx_strand_id
1 'polypeptide(L)' 'MEMENGRRVIGLHNDFTVGGNKLHIIRVEKGEAVLENVKTGRKSTYGIQALERVVRQCGYTIKKELLEG' A
#
# COMPACT_ATOMS: atom_id res chain seq x y z
N MET A 1 -1.33 -13.06 -9.54
CA MET A 1 -1.53 -12.33 -8.27
C MET A 1 -0.72 -13.02 -7.17
N GLU A 2 0.10 -12.27 -6.48
CA GLU A 2 0.93 -12.82 -5.41
C GLU A 2 0.17 -12.79 -4.08
N MET A 3 0.23 -13.90 -3.34
CA MET A 3 -0.48 -14.03 -2.06
C MET A 3 0.51 -14.45 -0.99
N GLU A 4 0.31 -13.96 0.23
CA GLU A 4 1.11 -14.33 1.38
C GLU A 4 0.20 -14.41 2.61
N ASN A 5 0.18 -15.57 3.28
CA ASN A 5 -0.64 -15.78 4.47
C ASN A 5 -2.12 -15.43 4.24
N GLY A 6 -2.64 -15.76 3.07
CA GLY A 6 -4.02 -15.46 2.71
C GLY A 6 -4.30 -14.02 2.35
N ARG A 7 -3.25 -13.19 2.27
CA ARG A 7 -3.38 -11.78 1.90
C ARG A 7 -2.74 -11.52 0.55
N ARG A 8 -3.33 -10.61 -0.21
CA ARG A 8 -2.79 -10.20 -1.49
C ARG A 8 -1.57 -9.29 -1.25
N VAL A 9 -0.46 -9.60 -1.92
CA VAL A 9 0.76 -8.79 -1.81
C VAL A 9 0.65 -7.61 -2.76
N ILE A 10 0.88 -6.39 -2.24
CA ILE A 10 0.87 -5.17 -3.05
C ILE A 10 2.27 -4.57 -3.14
N GLY A 11 2.67 -4.25 -4.35
CA GLY A 11 3.92 -3.56 -4.65
C GLY A 11 3.64 -2.18 -5.22
N LEU A 12 4.66 -1.57 -5.81
CA LEU A 12 4.51 -0.26 -6.44
C LEU A 12 3.49 -0.33 -7.57
N HIS A 13 2.62 0.66 -7.63
CA HIS A 13 1.61 0.84 -8.69
C HIS A 13 0.54 -0.24 -8.74
N ASN A 14 0.46 -1.10 -7.72
CA ASN A 14 -0.63 -2.06 -7.61
C ASN A 14 -1.81 -1.39 -6.91
N ASP A 15 -2.98 -1.44 -7.54
CA ASP A 15 -4.18 -0.86 -6.96
C ASP A 15 -4.70 -1.70 -5.80
N PHE A 16 -5.14 -1.04 -4.76
CA PHE A 16 -5.81 -1.70 -3.63
C PHE A 16 -6.88 -0.77 -3.07
N THR A 17 -7.83 -1.33 -2.37
CA THR A 17 -8.97 -0.56 -1.86
C THR A 17 -8.96 -0.53 -0.34
N VAL A 18 -9.01 0.66 0.24
CA VAL A 18 -9.10 0.88 1.68
C VAL A 18 -10.18 1.92 1.93
N GLY A 19 -11.17 1.55 2.75
CA GLY A 19 -12.24 2.47 3.10
C GLY A 19 -13.02 3.02 1.92
N GLY A 20 -13.18 2.22 0.88
CA GLY A 20 -13.89 2.64 -0.32
C GLY A 20 -13.05 3.47 -1.30
N ASN A 21 -11.79 3.74 -0.96
CA ASN A 21 -10.89 4.49 -1.83
C ASN A 21 -9.91 3.54 -2.51
N LYS A 22 -9.77 3.70 -3.82
CA LYS A 22 -8.81 2.92 -4.59
C LYS A 22 -7.50 3.68 -4.62
N LEU A 23 -6.46 3.05 -4.11
CA LEU A 23 -5.14 3.68 -3.92
C LEU A 23 -4.06 2.85 -4.56
N HIS A 24 -2.90 3.47 -4.82
CA HIS A 24 -1.70 2.72 -5.15
C HIS A 24 -0.48 3.46 -4.56
N ILE A 25 0.58 2.70 -4.30
CA ILE A 25 1.83 3.26 -3.79
C ILE A 25 2.66 3.69 -4.98
N ILE A 26 3.05 4.96 -5.03
CA ILE A 26 3.88 5.46 -6.14
C ILE A 26 5.36 5.45 -5.80
N ARG A 27 5.70 5.52 -4.52
CA ARG A 27 7.09 5.36 -4.08
C ARG A 27 7.16 5.17 -2.58
N VAL A 28 8.29 4.65 -2.12
CA VAL A 28 8.60 4.51 -0.69
C VAL A 28 9.98 5.11 -0.48
N GLU A 29 10.10 6.04 0.45
CA GLU A 29 11.37 6.68 0.79
C GLU A 29 11.45 6.86 2.29
N LYS A 30 12.60 6.50 2.88
CA LYS A 30 12.90 6.73 4.30
C LYS A 30 11.77 6.28 5.23
N GLY A 31 11.23 5.11 4.96
CA GLY A 31 10.17 4.54 5.78
C GLY A 31 8.80 5.16 5.56
N GLU A 32 8.64 5.99 4.52
CA GLU A 32 7.36 6.60 4.19
C GLU A 32 6.89 6.21 2.80
N ALA A 33 5.61 5.90 2.69
CA ALA A 33 5.00 5.55 1.41
C ALA A 33 4.16 6.73 0.91
N VAL A 34 4.35 7.08 -0.35
CA VAL A 34 3.51 8.08 -1.01
C VAL A 34 2.43 7.33 -1.78
N LEU A 35 1.19 7.62 -1.44
CA LEU A 35 0.02 6.99 -2.07
C LEU A 35 -0.66 7.99 -2.99
N GLU A 36 -1.29 7.47 -4.02
CA GLU A 36 -2.13 8.26 -4.89
C GLU A 36 -3.51 7.64 -4.95
N ASN A 37 -4.54 8.47 -4.81
CA ASN A 37 -5.92 8.02 -5.03
C ASN A 37 -6.12 7.92 -6.54
N VAL A 38 -6.36 6.71 -7.01
CA VAL A 38 -6.46 6.42 -8.45
C VAL A 38 -7.56 7.24 -9.11
N LYS A 39 -8.64 7.48 -8.39
CA LYS A 39 -9.80 8.16 -8.93
C LYS A 39 -9.64 9.69 -8.96
N THR A 40 -9.05 10.27 -7.91
CA THR A 40 -8.97 11.73 -7.76
C THR A 40 -7.60 12.31 -8.10
N GLY A 41 -6.56 11.47 -8.12
CA GLY A 41 -5.18 11.92 -8.31
C GLY A 41 -4.56 12.53 -7.07
N ARG A 42 -5.27 12.58 -5.96
CA ARG A 42 -4.73 13.13 -4.71
C ARG A 42 -3.64 12.25 -4.15
N LYS A 43 -2.59 12.88 -3.63
CA LYS A 43 -1.46 12.19 -3.02
C LYS A 43 -1.46 12.37 -1.51
N SER A 44 -1.01 11.34 -0.81
CA SER A 44 -0.89 11.34 0.64
C SER A 44 0.37 10.58 1.02
N THR A 45 0.93 10.92 2.18
CA THR A 45 2.13 10.25 2.68
C THR A 45 1.81 9.57 4.00
N TYR A 46 2.20 8.31 4.14
CA TYR A 46 2.00 7.53 5.36
C TYR A 46 3.28 6.82 5.74
N GLY A 47 3.51 6.64 7.06
CA GLY A 47 4.57 5.75 7.49
C GLY A 47 4.31 4.36 6.96
N ILE A 48 5.34 3.69 6.44
CA ILE A 48 5.17 2.38 5.80
C ILE A 48 4.62 1.34 6.80
N GLN A 49 5.05 1.40 8.06
CA GLN A 49 4.57 0.46 9.07
C GLN A 49 3.10 0.70 9.42
N ALA A 50 2.68 1.96 9.49
CA ALA A 50 1.28 2.30 9.73
C ALA A 50 0.41 1.85 8.55
N LEU A 51 0.90 2.04 7.34
CA LEU A 51 0.19 1.61 6.15
C LEU A 51 0.02 0.09 6.13
N GLU A 52 1.06 -0.65 6.52
CA GLU A 52 0.99 -2.11 6.55
C GLU A 52 -0.12 -2.58 7.51
N ARG A 53 -0.26 -1.93 8.66
CA ARG A 53 -1.33 -2.28 9.61
C ARG A 53 -2.71 -2.08 8.99
N VAL A 54 -2.88 -0.95 8.29
CA VAL A 54 -4.16 -0.62 7.67
C VAL A 54 -4.50 -1.61 6.57
N VAL A 55 -3.57 -1.88 5.66
CA VAL A 55 -3.85 -2.75 4.53
C VAL A 55 -4.06 -4.20 4.97
N ARG A 56 -3.42 -4.64 6.05
CA ARG A 56 -3.65 -5.99 6.58
C ARG A 56 -5.08 -6.21 7.00
N GLN A 57 -5.71 -5.19 7.56
CA GLN A 57 -7.11 -5.27 7.96
C GLN A 57 -8.03 -5.36 6.75
N CYS A 58 -7.55 -4.97 5.59
CA CYS A 58 -8.32 -4.99 4.35
C CYS A 58 -8.02 -6.20 3.47
N GLY A 59 -7.19 -7.13 3.95
CA GLY A 59 -6.86 -8.35 3.21
C GLY A 59 -5.63 -8.23 2.32
N TYR A 60 -4.77 -7.27 2.59
CA TYR A 60 -3.54 -7.06 1.82
C TYR A 60 -2.30 -7.11 2.72
N THR A 61 -1.14 -7.25 2.10
CA THR A 61 0.15 -7.05 2.78
C THR A 61 1.09 -6.36 1.80
N ILE A 62 1.96 -5.51 2.33
CA ILE A 62 2.90 -4.77 1.49
C ILE A 62 4.10 -5.66 1.16
N LYS A 63 4.57 -5.57 -0.08
CA LYS A 63 5.72 -6.32 -0.53
C LYS A 63 6.91 -6.06 0.38
N LYS A 64 7.62 -7.13 0.75
CA LYS A 64 8.70 -7.08 1.74
C LYS A 64 9.78 -6.04 1.41
N GLU A 65 10.16 -5.94 0.13
CA GLU A 65 11.18 -4.98 -0.31
C GLU A 65 10.79 -3.55 0.01
N LEU A 66 9.49 -3.23 -0.04
CA LEU A 66 9.01 -1.90 0.27
C LEU A 66 9.03 -1.62 1.77
N LEU A 67 8.79 -2.67 2.58
CA LEU A 67 8.83 -2.53 4.04
C LEU A 67 10.25 -2.26 4.55
N GLU A 68 11.24 -2.77 3.85
CA GLU A 68 12.65 -2.60 4.20
C GLU A 68 13.26 -1.31 3.65
N GLY A 69 12.64 -0.74 2.68
CA GLY A 69 13.09 0.48 2.02
C GLY A 69 12.68 1.73 2.74
#